data_7805a396f83030bc8fd583511fb7f60c
#
_entry.id   7805a396f83030bc8fd583511fb7f60c
#
_cell.length_a   1.000
_cell.length_b   1.000
_cell.length_c   1.000
_cell.angle_alpha   90.00
_cell.angle_beta   90.00
_cell.angle_gamma   90.00
#
_symmetry.space_group_name_H-M   'P 1'
#
loop_
_entity.id
_entity.type
_entity.pdbx_description
1 polymer ?
#
loop_
_entity_poly.entity_id
_entity_poly.type
_entity_poly.pdbx_seq_one_letter_code
_entity_poly.pdbx_strand_id
1 'polypeptide(L)'
;MTTVADAIGAALARAGVRTVFGVVGSGNFHVTNALTAAGARFVAARHEGGAAVMADAFARVTGELGVLSVHQGPGLTNALTGITEAAKSRTPLLILAPAATNPRSNFYLDDAALALAVGATPVRVASADTAATDLARAYQTAVGARRTVLLTLPLDVQSKPAPLFTLPVVPPATTGEPAPAAISALADTLLTARRPVFVAGRGARGANRQIERLAERVGALLATSAVARGLFRDDPFNLDVSGGFSTPVAAELIKGADLLVAFGCSLSMWTLRQDKLVGEGATIVQVDLDRDALAAQHRIDLGVVGDTGATAAAVVLELDRRGVGPRTGYRTEAIAGQIAREGHWVDVPYQARSEEGRIDPRTLSIALDALLPAARTVAVDSGNFMGYPTMFLDVPDAEGFVFTQASQAIGLGLATAIGAAVARPDRLTVAALGDGGALMGVADLETARRLNLDLLVVVYNDEAYGAEVHHFGPGGHSLDHVQFPPTDIAEIARGFGCSAVSVRVPGDLEPVADWLAGPRDRPMVVDAKVTRGEPSWWLAEAFRGH
;
A
#
# COMPACT_ATOMS: atom_id res chain seq x y z
N MET A 1 -6.38 36.92 -18.60
CA MET A 1 -5.87 37.18 -17.22
C MET A 1 -5.69 35.85 -16.54
N THR A 2 -4.53 35.64 -15.91
CA THR A 2 -4.26 34.43 -15.12
C THR A 2 -5.11 34.46 -13.85
N THR A 3 -5.80 33.38 -13.54
CA THR A 3 -6.61 33.23 -12.34
C THR A 3 -5.85 32.50 -11.22
N VAL A 4 -6.41 32.47 -10.01
CA VAL A 4 -5.88 31.67 -8.90
C VAL A 4 -5.79 30.20 -9.29
N ALA A 5 -6.81 29.64 -9.98
CA ALA A 5 -6.79 28.26 -10.46
C ALA A 5 -5.64 28.00 -11.43
N ASP A 6 -5.40 28.93 -12.38
CA ASP A 6 -4.29 28.85 -13.33
C ASP A 6 -2.93 28.91 -12.62
N ALA A 7 -2.79 29.82 -11.64
CA ALA A 7 -1.55 29.99 -10.89
C ALA A 7 -1.22 28.76 -10.04
N ILE A 8 -2.22 28.16 -9.36
CA ILE A 8 -2.07 26.93 -8.57
C ILE A 8 -1.68 25.75 -9.47
N GLY A 9 -2.40 25.54 -10.58
CA GLY A 9 -2.08 24.44 -11.50
C GLY A 9 -0.67 24.54 -12.08
N ALA A 10 -0.28 25.73 -12.53
CA ALA A 10 1.07 26.00 -13.05
C ALA A 10 2.16 25.83 -11.97
N ALA A 11 1.90 26.25 -10.73
CA ALA A 11 2.85 26.11 -9.63
C ALA A 11 3.10 24.65 -9.25
N LEU A 12 2.06 23.82 -9.17
CA LEU A 12 2.16 22.38 -8.90
C LEU A 12 2.93 21.66 -10.03
N ALA A 13 2.61 21.94 -11.29
CA ALA A 13 3.32 21.34 -12.41
C ALA A 13 4.83 21.70 -12.43
N ARG A 14 5.18 22.97 -12.11
CA ARG A 14 6.58 23.41 -11.95
C ARG A 14 7.27 22.75 -10.75
N ALA A 15 6.53 22.44 -9.69
CA ALA A 15 7.05 21.73 -8.53
C ALA A 15 7.24 20.22 -8.77
N GLY A 16 6.98 19.73 -10.00
CA GLY A 16 7.22 18.36 -10.39
C GLY A 16 6.00 17.45 -10.44
N VAL A 17 4.79 17.96 -10.19
CA VAL A 17 3.57 17.17 -10.35
C VAL A 17 3.38 16.82 -11.83
N ARG A 18 3.54 15.52 -12.16
CA ARG A 18 3.44 15.00 -13.54
C ARG A 18 2.16 14.22 -13.79
N THR A 19 1.52 13.71 -12.74
CA THR A 19 0.31 12.90 -12.85
C THR A 19 -0.73 13.37 -11.84
N VAL A 20 -1.95 13.51 -12.28
CA VAL A 20 -3.11 13.92 -11.47
C VAL A 20 -4.25 12.94 -11.73
N PHE A 21 -4.85 12.42 -10.69
CA PHE A 21 -6.00 11.53 -10.77
C PHE A 21 -7.29 12.28 -10.40
N GLY A 22 -8.42 11.88 -10.96
CA GLY A 22 -9.65 12.55 -10.57
C GLY A 22 -10.85 12.24 -11.45
N VAL A 23 -11.95 12.89 -11.07
CA VAL A 23 -13.17 13.03 -11.88
C VAL A 23 -13.44 14.52 -12.04
N VAL A 24 -13.60 14.99 -13.27
CA VAL A 24 -13.77 16.41 -13.56
C VAL A 24 -15.25 16.78 -13.52
N GLY A 25 -15.55 17.80 -12.75
CA GLY A 25 -16.82 18.53 -12.78
C GLY A 25 -16.59 20.03 -12.94
N SER A 26 -17.64 20.84 -12.88
CA SER A 26 -17.54 22.29 -13.12
C SER A 26 -16.60 23.00 -12.14
N GLY A 27 -16.52 22.54 -10.89
CA GLY A 27 -15.74 23.22 -9.85
C GLY A 27 -14.23 23.04 -9.97
N ASN A 28 -13.75 21.88 -10.36
CA ASN A 28 -12.31 21.59 -10.50
C ASN A 28 -11.84 21.70 -11.97
N PHE A 29 -12.71 22.10 -12.89
CA PHE A 29 -12.41 22.17 -14.32
C PHE A 29 -11.20 23.07 -14.61
N HIS A 30 -11.18 24.29 -14.04
CA HIS A 30 -10.13 25.28 -14.29
C HIS A 30 -8.77 24.84 -13.75
N VAL A 31 -8.70 24.40 -12.49
CA VAL A 31 -7.42 23.97 -11.87
C VAL A 31 -6.87 22.72 -12.54
N THR A 32 -7.75 21.78 -12.96
CA THR A 32 -7.35 20.58 -13.69
C THR A 32 -6.79 20.94 -15.08
N ASN A 33 -7.47 21.82 -15.82
CA ASN A 33 -6.96 22.29 -17.11
C ASN A 33 -5.65 23.05 -16.99
N ALA A 34 -5.47 23.85 -15.94
CA ALA A 34 -4.22 24.56 -15.69
C ALA A 34 -3.05 23.61 -15.46
N LEU A 35 -3.27 22.51 -14.70
CA LEU A 35 -2.29 21.44 -14.51
C LEU A 35 -1.92 20.77 -15.83
N THR A 36 -2.90 20.40 -16.64
CA THR A 36 -2.66 19.73 -17.93
C THR A 36 -2.01 20.66 -18.95
N ALA A 37 -2.41 21.94 -19.00
CA ALA A 37 -1.77 22.94 -19.84
C ALA A 37 -0.30 23.18 -19.45
N ALA A 38 0.04 22.97 -18.19
CA ALA A 38 1.41 23.06 -17.69
C ALA A 38 2.20 21.74 -17.81
N GLY A 39 1.64 20.72 -18.47
CA GLY A 39 2.30 19.45 -18.82
C GLY A 39 2.03 18.26 -17.92
N ALA A 40 1.13 18.37 -16.94
CA ALA A 40 0.72 17.23 -16.14
C ALA A 40 -0.24 16.32 -16.93
N ARG A 41 -0.11 15.01 -16.78
CA ARG A 41 -1.05 14.00 -17.31
C ARG A 41 -2.26 13.90 -16.36
N PHE A 42 -3.46 14.04 -16.87
CA PHE A 42 -4.68 13.78 -16.10
C PHE A 42 -5.18 12.35 -16.37
N VAL A 43 -5.30 11.56 -15.31
CA VAL A 43 -5.87 10.22 -15.31
C VAL A 43 -7.32 10.32 -14.83
N ALA A 44 -8.24 10.34 -15.79
CA ALA A 44 -9.66 10.38 -15.49
C ALA A 44 -10.14 9.00 -15.04
N ALA A 45 -10.61 8.87 -13.81
CA ALA A 45 -11.28 7.70 -13.28
C ALA A 45 -12.80 7.75 -13.56
N ARG A 46 -13.51 6.68 -13.24
CA ARG A 46 -14.97 6.61 -13.37
C ARG A 46 -15.69 6.94 -12.07
N HIS A 47 -14.96 6.90 -10.95
CA HIS A 47 -15.48 7.26 -9.63
C HIS A 47 -14.38 7.92 -8.79
N GLU A 48 -14.71 8.93 -7.99
CA GLU A 48 -13.73 9.68 -7.19
C GLU A 48 -13.07 8.81 -6.10
N GLY A 49 -13.78 7.82 -5.58
CA GLY A 49 -13.21 6.83 -4.69
C GLY A 49 -12.06 6.06 -5.34
N GLY A 50 -12.26 5.58 -6.58
CA GLY A 50 -11.21 4.97 -7.39
C GLY A 50 -10.06 5.93 -7.67
N ALA A 51 -10.36 7.17 -8.05
CA ALA A 51 -9.34 8.20 -8.29
C ALA A 51 -8.46 8.47 -7.06
N ALA A 52 -9.05 8.54 -5.86
CA ALA A 52 -8.33 8.74 -4.61
C ALA A 52 -7.36 7.59 -4.32
N VAL A 53 -7.81 6.35 -4.53
CA VAL A 53 -6.99 5.14 -4.34
C VAL A 53 -5.89 5.03 -5.41
N MET A 54 -6.17 5.41 -6.66
CA MET A 54 -5.15 5.47 -7.72
C MET A 54 -4.04 6.45 -7.36
N ALA A 55 -4.39 7.65 -6.85
CA ALA A 55 -3.43 8.66 -6.42
C ALA A 55 -2.60 8.19 -5.20
N ASP A 56 -3.22 7.50 -4.24
CA ASP A 56 -2.58 6.90 -3.08
C ASP A 56 -1.57 5.82 -3.52
N ALA A 57 -2.01 4.88 -4.37
CA ALA A 57 -1.16 3.81 -4.87
C ALA A 57 0.03 4.33 -5.70
N PHE A 58 -0.21 5.34 -6.55
CA PHE A 58 0.84 6.02 -7.30
C PHE A 58 1.91 6.58 -6.35
N ALA A 59 1.49 7.32 -5.32
CA ALA A 59 2.41 7.89 -4.34
C ALA A 59 3.17 6.82 -3.53
N ARG A 60 2.52 5.70 -3.21
CA ARG A 60 3.17 4.58 -2.50
C ARG A 60 4.26 3.90 -3.35
N VAL A 61 4.04 3.79 -4.65
CA VAL A 61 4.96 3.10 -5.57
C VAL A 61 6.12 4.00 -5.98
N THR A 62 5.83 5.27 -6.33
CA THR A 62 6.86 6.21 -6.79
C THR A 62 7.62 6.90 -5.67
N GLY A 63 7.02 7.03 -4.48
CA GLY A 63 7.51 7.92 -3.42
C GLY A 63 7.24 9.40 -3.67
N GLU A 64 6.63 9.75 -4.80
CA GLU A 64 6.27 11.13 -5.18
C GLU A 64 4.95 11.57 -4.54
N LEU A 65 4.64 12.87 -4.66
CA LEU A 65 3.36 13.42 -4.24
C LEU A 65 2.23 12.89 -5.14
N GLY A 66 1.27 12.18 -4.56
CA GLY A 66 -0.01 11.89 -5.21
C GLY A 66 -0.87 13.16 -5.29
N VAL A 67 -1.55 13.37 -6.42
CA VAL A 67 -2.47 14.51 -6.57
C VAL A 67 -3.83 14.00 -7.04
N LEU A 68 -4.85 14.35 -6.26
CA LEU A 68 -6.25 14.07 -6.55
C LEU A 68 -7.00 15.37 -6.85
N SER A 69 -7.77 15.41 -7.93
CA SER A 69 -8.67 16.53 -8.25
C SER A 69 -10.12 16.04 -8.32
N VAL A 70 -10.97 16.58 -7.46
CA VAL A 70 -12.38 16.19 -7.35
C VAL A 70 -13.31 17.39 -7.46
N HIS A 71 -14.56 17.15 -7.82
CA HIS A 71 -15.59 18.17 -7.83
C HIS A 71 -16.03 18.55 -6.40
N GLN A 72 -16.57 19.74 -6.20
CA GLN A 72 -17.12 20.18 -4.91
C GLN A 72 -18.32 19.32 -4.47
N GLY A 73 -18.53 19.22 -3.17
CA GLY A 73 -19.65 18.49 -2.62
C GLY A 73 -19.51 16.97 -2.84
N PRO A 74 -20.35 16.36 -3.68
CA PRO A 74 -20.38 14.89 -3.87
C PRO A 74 -19.05 14.31 -4.35
N GLY A 75 -18.26 15.05 -5.15
CA GLY A 75 -16.94 14.55 -5.56
C GLY A 75 -15.98 14.34 -4.39
N LEU A 76 -16.01 15.23 -3.40
CA LEU A 76 -15.23 15.05 -2.18
C LEU A 76 -15.76 13.90 -1.33
N THR A 77 -17.08 13.82 -1.11
CA THR A 77 -17.66 12.75 -0.28
C THR A 77 -17.47 11.37 -0.88
N ASN A 78 -17.57 11.22 -2.20
CA ASN A 78 -17.27 9.96 -2.90
C ASN A 78 -15.80 9.51 -2.71
N ALA A 79 -14.87 10.45 -2.54
CA ALA A 79 -13.44 10.15 -2.38
C ALA A 79 -13.05 9.77 -0.94
N LEU A 80 -13.91 9.93 0.06
CA LEU A 80 -13.53 9.85 1.48
C LEU A 80 -12.91 8.51 1.88
N THR A 81 -13.39 7.39 1.37
CA THR A 81 -12.79 6.08 1.68
C THR A 81 -11.32 6.01 1.23
N GLY A 82 -11.02 6.43 -0.01
CA GLY A 82 -9.65 6.47 -0.51
C GLY A 82 -8.78 7.50 0.21
N ILE A 83 -9.34 8.65 0.59
CA ILE A 83 -8.64 9.66 1.39
C ILE A 83 -8.33 9.11 2.80
N THR A 84 -9.26 8.37 3.42
CA THR A 84 -9.05 7.71 4.71
C THR A 84 -7.91 6.70 4.65
N GLU A 85 -7.89 5.87 3.60
CA GLU A 85 -6.81 4.90 3.37
C GLU A 85 -5.46 5.59 3.25
N ALA A 86 -5.37 6.65 2.45
CA ALA A 86 -4.15 7.43 2.27
C ALA A 86 -3.69 8.11 3.58
N ALA A 87 -4.62 8.72 4.33
CA ALA A 87 -4.32 9.40 5.59
C ALA A 87 -3.79 8.43 6.65
N LYS A 88 -4.47 7.29 6.87
CA LYS A 88 -4.03 6.24 7.79
C LYS A 88 -2.68 5.64 7.40
N SER A 89 -2.41 5.58 6.10
CA SER A 89 -1.12 5.11 5.56
C SER A 89 -0.03 6.18 5.55
N ARG A 90 -0.31 7.41 5.97
CA ARG A 90 0.65 8.53 5.91
C ARG A 90 1.23 8.71 4.50
N THR A 91 0.36 8.61 3.50
CA THR A 91 0.75 8.83 2.11
C THR A 91 0.82 10.33 1.84
N PRO A 92 1.88 10.83 1.19
CA PRO A 92 1.93 12.20 0.70
C PRO A 92 0.91 12.37 -0.45
N LEU A 93 -0.26 12.89 -0.11
CA LEU A 93 -1.37 13.08 -1.05
C LEU A 93 -1.92 14.50 -0.91
N LEU A 94 -2.05 15.21 -2.03
CA LEU A 94 -2.68 16.52 -2.10
C LEU A 94 -4.01 16.41 -2.84
N ILE A 95 -5.10 16.73 -2.13
CA ILE A 95 -6.45 16.75 -2.69
C ILE A 95 -6.83 18.18 -3.06
N LEU A 96 -7.09 18.44 -4.32
CA LEU A 96 -7.61 19.69 -4.84
C LEU A 96 -9.14 19.62 -4.84
N ALA A 97 -9.77 20.20 -3.84
CA ALA A 97 -11.21 20.17 -3.63
C ALA A 97 -11.82 21.58 -3.73
N PRO A 98 -12.53 21.92 -4.78
CA PRO A 98 -13.34 23.13 -4.83
C PRO A 98 -14.37 23.15 -3.70
N ALA A 99 -14.73 24.36 -3.24
CA ALA A 99 -15.74 24.53 -2.21
C ALA A 99 -16.77 25.58 -2.57
N ALA A 100 -18.02 25.24 -2.35
CA ALA A 100 -19.10 26.22 -2.35
C ALA A 100 -19.05 27.04 -1.05
N THR A 101 -19.06 28.36 -1.15
CA THR A 101 -18.96 29.26 0.01
C THR A 101 -20.32 29.66 0.60
N ASN A 102 -21.39 29.52 -0.19
CA ASN A 102 -22.73 29.80 0.25
C ASN A 102 -23.36 28.59 0.97
N PRO A 103 -23.72 28.68 2.27
CA PRO A 103 -24.33 27.55 3.00
C PRO A 103 -25.70 27.10 2.45
N ARG A 104 -26.33 27.90 1.60
CA ARG A 104 -27.58 27.53 0.90
C ARG A 104 -27.36 26.75 -0.39
N SER A 105 -26.10 26.56 -0.79
CA SER A 105 -25.78 25.76 -1.98
C SER A 105 -25.94 24.28 -1.66
N ASN A 106 -26.50 23.51 -2.59
CA ASN A 106 -26.56 22.05 -2.50
C ASN A 106 -25.15 21.37 -2.44
N PHE A 107 -24.12 22.10 -2.86
CA PHE A 107 -22.72 21.62 -2.83
C PHE A 107 -21.96 22.03 -1.57
N TYR A 108 -22.60 22.77 -0.66
CA TYR A 108 -21.93 23.23 0.57
C TYR A 108 -21.69 22.07 1.52
N LEU A 109 -20.44 21.96 1.96
CA LEU A 109 -19.99 21.03 3.00
C LEU A 109 -18.99 21.73 3.91
N ASP A 110 -18.86 21.28 5.13
CA ASP A 110 -17.72 21.62 6.00
C ASP A 110 -16.53 20.71 5.63
N ASP A 111 -15.80 21.14 4.61
CA ASP A 111 -14.67 20.39 4.06
C ASP A 111 -13.57 20.17 5.13
N ALA A 112 -13.38 21.13 6.03
CA ALA A 112 -12.36 21.03 7.08
C ALA A 112 -12.73 19.97 8.12
N ALA A 113 -13.99 19.91 8.54
CA ALA A 113 -14.49 18.89 9.45
C ALA A 113 -14.38 17.49 8.82
N LEU A 114 -14.72 17.34 7.54
CA LEU A 114 -14.57 16.07 6.81
C LEU A 114 -13.10 15.64 6.74
N ALA A 115 -12.19 16.56 6.40
CA ALA A 115 -10.76 16.26 6.36
C ALA A 115 -10.24 15.74 7.71
N LEU A 116 -10.57 16.45 8.79
CA LEU A 116 -10.16 16.06 10.14
C LEU A 116 -10.72 14.69 10.56
N ALA A 117 -12.00 14.44 10.23
CA ALA A 117 -12.67 13.17 10.57
C ALA A 117 -11.99 11.94 9.93
N VAL A 118 -11.40 12.11 8.73
CA VAL A 118 -10.70 11.03 8.03
C VAL A 118 -9.17 11.05 8.25
N GLY A 119 -8.67 11.93 9.11
CA GLY A 119 -7.23 12.03 9.43
C GLY A 119 -6.40 12.81 8.41
N ALA A 120 -7.04 13.53 7.48
CA ALA A 120 -6.37 14.42 6.55
C ALA A 120 -6.19 15.83 7.16
N THR A 121 -5.16 16.55 6.72
CA THR A 121 -4.90 17.92 7.17
C THR A 121 -5.64 18.91 6.28
N PRO A 122 -6.57 19.72 6.80
CA PRO A 122 -7.25 20.74 6.02
C PRO A 122 -6.38 22.00 5.82
N VAL A 123 -6.31 22.48 4.59
CA VAL A 123 -5.74 23.77 4.22
C VAL A 123 -6.73 24.46 3.26
N ARG A 124 -7.00 25.74 3.48
CA ARG A 124 -7.92 26.52 2.64
C ARG A 124 -7.16 27.66 1.96
N VAL A 125 -7.41 27.87 0.69
CA VAL A 125 -7.00 29.09 -0.01
C VAL A 125 -7.97 30.20 0.38
N ALA A 126 -7.49 31.13 1.23
CA ALA A 126 -8.36 32.14 1.82
C ALA A 126 -8.71 33.29 0.85
N SER A 127 -7.75 33.68 0.00
CA SER A 127 -7.91 34.78 -0.97
C SER A 127 -6.94 34.63 -2.14
N ALA A 128 -7.09 35.47 -3.16
CA ALA A 128 -6.11 35.54 -4.25
C ALA A 128 -4.72 35.98 -3.77
N ASP A 129 -4.65 36.87 -2.78
CA ASP A 129 -3.41 37.39 -2.23
C ASP A 129 -2.64 36.32 -1.41
N THR A 130 -3.37 35.40 -0.77
CA THR A 130 -2.77 34.35 0.06
C THR A 130 -2.56 33.03 -0.68
N ALA A 131 -3.02 32.91 -1.94
CA ALA A 131 -3.03 31.66 -2.69
C ALA A 131 -1.64 30.99 -2.76
N ALA A 132 -0.58 31.78 -2.97
CA ALA A 132 0.79 31.28 -3.00
C ALA A 132 1.23 30.69 -1.66
N THR A 133 0.97 31.40 -0.56
CA THR A 133 1.35 30.98 0.81
C THR A 133 0.52 29.79 1.26
N ASP A 134 -0.78 29.78 0.97
CA ASP A 134 -1.67 28.67 1.36
C ASP A 134 -1.32 27.39 0.60
N LEU A 135 -1.05 27.49 -0.71
CA LEU A 135 -0.58 26.34 -1.49
C LEU A 135 0.81 25.85 -1.00
N ALA A 136 1.74 26.77 -0.72
CA ALA A 136 3.06 26.40 -0.19
C ALA A 136 2.96 25.63 1.12
N ARG A 137 2.07 26.08 2.03
CA ARG A 137 1.79 25.37 3.29
C ARG A 137 1.22 23.97 3.05
N ALA A 138 0.24 23.83 2.16
CA ALA A 138 -0.35 22.53 1.81
C ALA A 138 0.71 21.58 1.20
N TYR A 139 1.50 22.09 0.26
CA TYR A 139 2.55 21.33 -0.40
C TYR A 139 3.66 20.89 0.58
N GLN A 140 4.14 21.80 1.42
CA GLN A 140 5.13 21.48 2.45
C GLN A 140 4.62 20.44 3.45
N THR A 141 3.35 20.53 3.85
CA THR A 141 2.72 19.55 4.74
C THR A 141 2.60 18.19 4.06
N ALA A 142 2.18 18.16 2.80
CA ALA A 142 2.05 16.90 2.07
C ALA A 142 3.40 16.22 1.83
N VAL A 143 4.38 16.95 1.32
CA VAL A 143 5.69 16.39 0.93
C VAL A 143 6.63 16.27 2.14
N GLY A 144 6.82 17.36 2.89
CA GLY A 144 7.80 17.43 3.99
C GLY A 144 7.37 16.64 5.22
N ALA A 145 6.10 16.73 5.63
CA ALA A 145 5.57 15.97 6.75
C ALA A 145 4.96 14.61 6.34
N ARG A 146 4.94 14.28 5.04
CA ARG A 146 4.36 13.03 4.48
C ARG A 146 2.93 12.83 4.97
N ARG A 147 2.06 13.81 4.74
CA ARG A 147 0.66 13.80 5.17
C ARG A 147 -0.29 13.87 3.98
N THR A 148 -1.47 13.35 4.17
CA THR A 148 -2.60 13.57 3.26
C THR A 148 -3.21 14.93 3.58
N VAL A 149 -3.28 15.82 2.58
CA VAL A 149 -3.72 17.21 2.74
C VAL A 149 -4.92 17.49 1.83
N LEU A 150 -5.99 18.00 2.42
CA LEU A 150 -7.13 18.53 1.69
C LEU A 150 -6.93 20.04 1.45
N LEU A 151 -6.64 20.44 0.22
CA LEU A 151 -6.59 21.84 -0.18
C LEU A 151 -7.96 22.28 -0.69
N THR A 152 -8.68 23.03 0.14
CA THR A 152 -9.97 23.62 -0.22
C THR A 152 -9.77 24.85 -1.11
N LEU A 153 -10.41 24.86 -2.28
CA LEU A 153 -10.37 25.91 -3.30
C LEU A 153 -11.75 26.55 -3.45
N PRO A 154 -12.07 27.65 -2.73
CA PRO A 154 -13.36 28.29 -2.85
C PRO A 154 -13.63 28.78 -4.29
N LEU A 155 -14.82 28.51 -4.82
CA LEU A 155 -15.17 28.83 -6.20
C LEU A 155 -15.03 30.33 -6.53
N ASP A 156 -15.40 31.19 -5.60
CA ASP A 156 -15.29 32.65 -5.72
C ASP A 156 -13.84 33.16 -5.66
N VAL A 157 -12.93 32.39 -5.05
CA VAL A 157 -11.48 32.69 -5.01
C VAL A 157 -10.79 32.19 -6.27
N GLN A 158 -11.10 30.98 -6.74
CA GLN A 158 -10.46 30.37 -7.91
C GLN A 158 -10.50 31.25 -9.17
N SER A 159 -11.59 31.98 -9.37
CA SER A 159 -11.83 32.81 -10.55
C SER A 159 -11.15 34.18 -10.48
N LYS A 160 -10.62 34.57 -9.32
CA LYS A 160 -10.00 35.88 -9.15
C LYS A 160 -8.67 35.97 -9.87
N PRO A 161 -8.30 37.15 -10.40
CA PRO A 161 -6.97 37.37 -10.97
C PRO A 161 -5.86 37.12 -9.92
N ALA A 162 -4.81 36.43 -10.32
CA ALA A 162 -3.61 36.22 -9.50
C ALA A 162 -2.36 36.16 -10.39
N PRO A 163 -1.22 36.64 -9.91
CA PRO A 163 0.05 36.44 -10.60
C PRO A 163 0.46 34.97 -10.55
N LEU A 164 1.26 34.54 -11.52
CA LEU A 164 1.93 33.25 -11.43
C LEU A 164 2.97 33.28 -10.30
N PHE A 165 3.09 32.19 -9.57
CA PHE A 165 4.06 32.01 -8.49
C PHE A 165 4.73 30.62 -8.58
N THR A 166 5.79 30.43 -7.80
CA THR A 166 6.50 29.16 -7.66
C THR A 166 6.40 28.67 -6.24
N LEU A 167 6.36 27.34 -6.07
CA LEU A 167 6.46 26.74 -4.77
C LEU A 167 7.90 26.69 -4.27
N PRO A 168 8.15 26.78 -2.97
CA PRO A 168 9.47 26.56 -2.43
C PRO A 168 9.90 25.11 -2.68
N VAL A 169 11.20 24.92 -2.91
CA VAL A 169 11.78 23.58 -2.91
C VAL A 169 11.63 23.04 -1.48
N VAL A 170 10.90 21.94 -1.34
CA VAL A 170 10.86 21.21 -0.07
C VAL A 170 12.07 20.27 -0.09
N PRO A 171 13.07 20.50 0.75
CA PRO A 171 14.15 19.53 0.88
C PRO A 171 13.51 18.19 1.30
N PRO A 172 14.09 17.05 0.87
CA PRO A 172 13.72 15.76 1.44
C PRO A 172 13.69 15.95 2.95
N ALA A 173 12.66 15.40 3.64
CA ALA A 173 12.60 15.48 5.10
C ALA A 173 14.01 15.21 5.60
N THR A 174 14.68 16.26 6.11
CA THR A 174 16.09 16.17 6.49
C THR A 174 16.17 14.94 7.35
N THR A 175 16.88 13.96 6.87
CA THR A 175 17.06 12.68 7.54
C THR A 175 17.35 13.01 8.98
N GLY A 176 16.36 12.82 9.85
CA GLY A 176 16.52 13.16 11.25
C GLY A 176 17.70 12.35 11.75
N GLU A 177 18.86 13.00 11.91
CA GLU A 177 20.01 12.33 12.50
C GLU A 177 19.59 11.83 13.88
N PRO A 178 19.72 10.54 14.17
CA PRO A 178 19.36 10.02 15.46
C PRO A 178 20.28 10.62 16.54
N ALA A 179 19.71 10.92 17.70
CA ALA A 179 20.50 11.45 18.82
C ALA A 179 21.61 10.46 19.21
N PRO A 180 22.86 10.92 19.46
CA PRO A 180 23.98 10.03 19.83
C PRO A 180 23.69 9.11 21.02
N ALA A 181 22.94 9.60 22.02
CA ALA A 181 22.54 8.78 23.16
C ALA A 181 21.59 7.63 22.75
N ALA A 182 20.68 7.85 21.78
CA ALA A 182 19.79 6.82 21.28
C ALA A 182 20.56 5.76 20.47
N ILE A 183 21.56 6.17 19.70
CA ILE A 183 22.47 5.26 18.97
C ILE A 183 23.25 4.41 19.96
N SER A 184 23.82 5.01 21.01
CA SER A 184 24.53 4.25 22.05
C SER A 184 23.62 3.24 22.74
N ALA A 185 22.40 3.62 23.10
CA ALA A 185 21.42 2.73 23.73
C ALA A 185 21.00 1.57 22.80
N LEU A 186 20.78 1.86 21.51
CA LEU A 186 20.46 0.82 20.54
C LEU A 186 21.64 -0.14 20.34
N ALA A 187 22.89 0.37 20.28
CA ALA A 187 24.09 -0.47 20.21
C ALA A 187 24.22 -1.37 21.46
N ASP A 188 23.98 -0.84 22.67
CA ASP A 188 23.99 -1.63 23.90
C ASP A 188 22.95 -2.75 23.87
N THR A 189 21.72 -2.44 23.43
CA THR A 189 20.63 -3.41 23.28
C THR A 189 21.00 -4.51 22.30
N LEU A 190 21.55 -4.16 21.14
CA LEU A 190 22.01 -5.12 20.12
C LEU A 190 23.15 -6.03 20.63
N LEU A 191 24.05 -5.51 21.45
CA LEU A 191 25.17 -6.27 22.01
C LEU A 191 24.74 -7.30 23.06
N THR A 192 23.63 -7.07 23.75
CA THR A 192 23.08 -8.04 24.72
C THR A 192 22.26 -9.15 24.05
N ALA A 193 21.71 -8.90 22.87
CA ALA A 193 20.87 -9.84 22.14
C ALA A 193 21.67 -11.04 21.61
N ARG A 194 21.05 -12.21 21.65
CA ARG A 194 21.59 -13.47 21.09
C ARG A 194 20.86 -13.87 19.83
N ARG A 195 19.58 -13.53 19.72
CA ARG A 195 18.69 -13.88 18.61
C ARG A 195 17.93 -12.65 18.12
N PRO A 196 18.63 -11.62 17.59
CA PRO A 196 17.98 -10.43 17.11
C PRO A 196 17.26 -10.69 15.77
N VAL A 197 16.08 -10.06 15.60
CA VAL A 197 15.33 -10.03 14.35
C VAL A 197 14.99 -8.57 14.03
N PHE A 198 15.22 -8.15 12.79
CA PHE A 198 14.86 -6.84 12.28
C PHE A 198 13.59 -6.95 11.43
N VAL A 199 12.61 -6.10 11.70
CA VAL A 199 11.35 -6.03 10.94
C VAL A 199 11.28 -4.68 10.25
N ALA A 200 11.44 -4.67 8.93
CA ALA A 200 11.39 -3.45 8.15
C ALA A 200 9.97 -3.15 7.65
N GLY A 201 9.52 -1.92 7.82
CA GLY A 201 8.30 -1.42 7.23
C GLY A 201 8.54 -0.56 6.00
N ARG A 202 7.48 0.10 5.49
CA ARG A 202 7.58 1.00 4.35
C ARG A 202 8.56 2.16 4.59
N GLY A 203 8.72 2.61 5.82
CA GLY A 203 9.70 3.65 6.18
C GLY A 203 11.16 3.23 6.01
N ALA A 204 11.43 1.95 5.79
CA ALA A 204 12.76 1.42 5.52
C ALA A 204 13.09 1.28 4.02
N ARG A 205 12.16 1.59 3.11
CA ARG A 205 12.43 1.58 1.67
C ARG A 205 13.59 2.53 1.36
N GLY A 206 14.55 2.04 0.57
CA GLY A 206 15.79 2.78 0.27
C GLY A 206 16.89 2.68 1.33
N ALA A 207 16.64 2.02 2.47
CA ALA A 207 17.62 1.78 3.54
C ALA A 207 18.05 0.30 3.65
N ASN A 208 17.67 -0.55 2.69
CA ASN A 208 17.94 -1.99 2.73
C ASN A 208 19.42 -2.29 2.97
N ARG A 209 20.33 -1.69 2.21
CA ARG A 209 21.78 -1.95 2.34
C ARG A 209 22.34 -1.59 3.71
N GLN A 210 21.89 -0.49 4.31
CA GLN A 210 22.33 -0.08 5.65
C GLN A 210 21.80 -1.03 6.73
N ILE A 211 20.55 -1.47 6.60
CA ILE A 211 19.91 -2.40 7.53
C ILE A 211 20.53 -3.80 7.39
N GLU A 212 20.74 -4.29 6.17
CA GLU A 212 21.43 -5.55 5.89
C GLU A 212 22.84 -5.58 6.49
N ARG A 213 23.61 -4.50 6.29
CA ARG A 213 24.95 -4.35 6.87
C ARG A 213 24.93 -4.37 8.39
N LEU A 214 23.96 -3.72 9.02
CA LEU A 214 23.81 -3.78 10.48
C LEU A 214 23.39 -5.19 10.93
N ALA A 215 22.46 -5.83 10.22
CA ALA A 215 21.99 -7.18 10.50
C ALA A 215 23.15 -8.20 10.41
N GLU A 216 23.97 -8.09 9.38
CA GLU A 216 25.18 -8.88 9.21
C GLU A 216 26.16 -8.66 10.38
N ARG A 217 26.35 -7.39 10.79
CA ARG A 217 27.26 -7.02 11.88
C ARG A 217 26.89 -7.64 13.22
N VAL A 218 25.59 -7.70 13.54
CA VAL A 218 25.09 -8.17 14.84
C VAL A 218 24.49 -9.59 14.79
N GLY A 219 24.44 -10.21 13.61
CA GLY A 219 23.86 -11.53 13.40
C GLY A 219 22.35 -11.57 13.49
N ALA A 220 21.65 -10.51 13.01
CA ALA A 220 20.19 -10.44 13.02
C ALA A 220 19.56 -11.10 11.79
N LEU A 221 18.42 -11.79 11.95
CA LEU A 221 17.56 -12.19 10.84
C LEU A 221 16.77 -10.97 10.34
N LEU A 222 16.29 -11.04 9.10
CA LEU A 222 15.56 -9.96 8.45
C LEU A 222 14.13 -10.40 8.14
N ALA A 223 13.18 -9.52 8.39
CA ALA A 223 11.78 -9.70 8.01
C ALA A 223 11.20 -8.35 7.57
N THR A 224 10.05 -8.38 6.89
CA THR A 224 9.35 -7.17 6.48
C THR A 224 7.90 -7.19 6.96
N SER A 225 7.29 -6.02 7.13
CA SER A 225 5.83 -5.97 7.08
C SER A 225 5.33 -6.21 5.65
N ALA A 226 4.08 -6.63 5.47
CA ALA A 226 3.55 -6.94 4.14
C ALA A 226 3.78 -5.81 3.12
N VAL A 227 3.62 -4.55 3.51
CA VAL A 227 3.81 -3.37 2.64
C VAL A 227 5.27 -3.08 2.26
N ALA A 228 6.23 -3.80 2.81
CA ALA A 228 7.66 -3.70 2.48
C ALA A 228 8.22 -5.02 1.92
N ARG A 229 7.35 -5.95 1.55
CA ARG A 229 7.75 -7.24 0.97
C ARG A 229 8.70 -7.06 -0.21
N GLY A 230 9.71 -7.89 -0.30
CA GLY A 230 10.75 -7.82 -1.32
C GLY A 230 11.97 -6.97 -0.96
N LEU A 231 11.95 -6.22 0.17
CA LEU A 231 13.05 -5.32 0.56
C LEU A 231 14.39 -6.06 0.79
N PHE A 232 14.36 -7.27 1.32
CA PHE A 232 15.54 -8.09 1.66
C PHE A 232 15.62 -9.38 0.84
N ARG A 233 15.03 -9.38 -0.36
CA ARG A 233 14.86 -10.58 -1.19
C ARG A 233 16.15 -11.42 -1.35
N ASP A 234 17.28 -10.76 -1.51
CA ASP A 234 18.55 -11.42 -1.84
C ASP A 234 19.37 -11.84 -0.60
N ASP A 235 18.92 -11.52 0.62
CA ASP A 235 19.62 -11.92 1.86
C ASP A 235 19.21 -13.36 2.26
N PRO A 236 20.16 -14.30 2.44
CA PRO A 236 19.86 -15.69 2.79
C PRO A 236 19.22 -15.86 4.18
N PHE A 237 19.18 -14.82 4.99
CA PHE A 237 18.54 -14.79 6.31
C PHE A 237 17.23 -13.99 6.30
N ASN A 238 16.64 -13.78 5.12
CA ASN A 238 15.35 -13.14 4.96
C ASN A 238 14.20 -14.11 5.29
N LEU A 239 13.33 -13.72 6.21
CA LEU A 239 12.15 -14.44 6.65
C LEU A 239 10.88 -14.06 5.85
N ASP A 240 11.03 -13.22 4.82
CA ASP A 240 9.93 -12.59 4.07
C ASP A 240 9.00 -11.78 5.00
N VAL A 241 7.70 -12.04 5.02
CA VAL A 241 6.72 -11.23 5.74
C VAL A 241 6.58 -11.65 7.20
N SER A 242 6.74 -10.70 8.12
CA SER A 242 6.33 -10.84 9.52
C SER A 242 4.82 -10.60 9.67
N GLY A 243 4.14 -11.45 10.40
CA GLY A 243 2.72 -11.29 10.71
C GLY A 243 1.82 -12.41 10.23
N GLY A 244 0.62 -12.07 9.81
CA GLY A 244 -0.40 -13.01 9.39
C GLY A 244 -0.02 -13.88 8.19
N PHE A 245 0.92 -13.44 7.38
CA PHE A 245 1.38 -14.16 6.18
C PHE A 245 2.76 -14.82 6.35
N SER A 246 3.32 -14.84 7.56
CA SER A 246 4.58 -15.55 7.84
C SER A 246 4.44 -17.04 7.54
N THR A 247 5.47 -17.63 6.93
CA THR A 247 5.58 -19.09 6.89
C THR A 247 5.71 -19.67 8.31
N PRO A 248 5.41 -20.96 8.53
CA PRO A 248 5.59 -21.56 9.85
C PRO A 248 6.99 -21.36 10.41
N VAL A 249 8.03 -21.53 9.58
CA VAL A 249 9.44 -21.33 9.96
C VAL A 249 9.72 -19.88 10.31
N ALA A 250 9.28 -18.93 9.49
CA ALA A 250 9.44 -17.51 9.77
C ALA A 250 8.76 -17.12 11.10
N ALA A 251 7.53 -17.59 11.32
CA ALA A 251 6.80 -17.33 12.56
C ALA A 251 7.51 -17.89 13.79
N GLU A 252 8.07 -19.11 13.71
CA GLU A 252 8.84 -19.73 14.79
C GLU A 252 10.12 -18.95 15.09
N LEU A 253 10.88 -18.58 14.05
CA LEU A 253 12.13 -17.84 14.20
C LEU A 253 11.90 -16.43 14.75
N ILE A 254 10.85 -15.72 14.30
CA ILE A 254 10.50 -14.40 14.83
C ILE A 254 10.07 -14.52 16.30
N LYS A 255 9.20 -15.46 16.63
CA LYS A 255 8.77 -15.73 18.01
C LYS A 255 9.94 -16.14 18.92
N GLY A 256 10.95 -16.82 18.36
CA GLY A 256 12.15 -17.21 19.08
C GLY A 256 13.14 -16.07 19.34
N ALA A 257 12.90 -14.85 18.83
CA ALA A 257 13.78 -13.71 19.03
C ALA A 257 13.79 -13.24 20.49
N ASP A 258 14.96 -12.82 20.97
CA ASP A 258 15.11 -12.09 22.24
C ASP A 258 15.14 -10.57 22.05
N LEU A 259 15.26 -10.12 20.78
CA LEU A 259 15.21 -8.71 20.39
C LEU A 259 14.51 -8.56 19.04
N LEU A 260 13.46 -7.72 18.99
CA LEU A 260 12.84 -7.26 17.77
C LEU A 260 13.18 -5.78 17.55
N VAL A 261 13.77 -5.44 16.40
CA VAL A 261 14.02 -4.04 16.01
C VAL A 261 13.18 -3.70 14.81
N ALA A 262 12.22 -2.80 14.96
CA ALA A 262 11.35 -2.31 13.90
C ALA A 262 11.97 -1.07 13.22
N PHE A 263 12.27 -1.15 11.93
CA PHE A 263 12.77 -0.05 11.12
C PHE A 263 11.66 0.52 10.24
N GLY A 264 11.15 1.72 10.56
CA GLY A 264 10.08 2.35 9.80
C GLY A 264 8.82 1.47 9.69
N CYS A 265 8.55 0.72 10.74
CA CYS A 265 7.46 -0.25 10.84
C CYS A 265 6.59 0.06 12.05
N SER A 266 5.28 0.11 11.85
CA SER A 266 4.32 0.51 12.89
C SER A 266 4.09 -0.54 13.99
N LEU A 267 4.57 -1.77 13.84
CA LEU A 267 4.33 -2.89 14.76
C LEU A 267 2.82 -3.10 15.04
N SER A 268 2.00 -3.01 13.99
CA SER A 268 0.56 -3.21 14.11
C SER A 268 0.21 -4.64 14.52
N MET A 269 -1.02 -4.84 14.98
CA MET A 269 -1.57 -6.15 15.30
C MET A 269 -1.36 -7.20 14.18
N TRP A 270 -1.37 -6.77 12.93
CA TRP A 270 -1.13 -7.64 11.76
C TRP A 270 0.33 -8.05 11.64
N THR A 271 1.27 -7.11 11.83
CA THR A 271 2.71 -7.37 11.75
C THR A 271 3.21 -8.27 12.88
N LEU A 272 2.63 -8.13 14.07
CA LEU A 272 2.98 -8.95 15.24
C LEU A 272 2.04 -10.16 15.43
N ARG A 273 1.06 -10.35 14.53
CA ARG A 273 0.07 -11.42 14.60
C ARG A 273 -0.65 -11.45 15.95
N GLN A 274 -1.18 -10.29 16.38
CA GLN A 274 -1.78 -10.10 17.71
C GLN A 274 -0.86 -10.61 18.84
N ASP A 275 0.37 -10.14 18.83
CA ASP A 275 1.47 -10.46 19.76
C ASP A 275 1.96 -11.91 19.77
N LYS A 276 1.40 -12.80 18.92
CA LYS A 276 1.83 -14.20 18.85
C LYS A 276 3.24 -14.38 18.32
N LEU A 277 3.79 -13.38 17.62
CA LEU A 277 5.17 -13.37 17.13
C LEU A 277 6.14 -12.69 18.10
N VAL A 278 5.66 -12.17 19.23
CA VAL A 278 6.52 -11.60 20.27
C VAL A 278 6.89 -12.70 21.26
N GLY A 279 8.19 -12.98 21.38
CA GLY A 279 8.72 -13.95 22.34
C GLY A 279 8.55 -13.47 23.78
N GLU A 280 8.39 -14.40 24.72
CA GLU A 280 8.32 -14.07 26.13
C GLU A 280 9.64 -13.39 26.57
N GLY A 281 9.53 -12.18 27.12
CA GLY A 281 10.68 -11.38 27.55
C GLY A 281 11.51 -10.76 26.41
N ALA A 282 11.02 -10.80 25.17
CA ALA A 282 11.70 -10.15 24.05
C ALA A 282 11.71 -8.62 24.22
N THR A 283 12.86 -8.02 24.01
CA THR A 283 13.00 -6.55 23.96
C THR A 283 12.49 -6.02 22.60
N ILE A 284 11.73 -4.94 22.61
CA ILE A 284 11.19 -4.33 21.39
C ILE A 284 11.74 -2.91 21.22
N VAL A 285 12.40 -2.68 20.09
CA VAL A 285 12.93 -1.38 19.69
C VAL A 285 12.20 -0.91 18.44
N GLN A 286 11.86 0.38 18.40
CA GLN A 286 11.27 0.99 17.22
C GLN A 286 12.08 2.20 16.76
N VAL A 287 12.42 2.23 15.48
CA VAL A 287 13.11 3.34 14.79
C VAL A 287 12.13 3.95 13.81
N ASP A 288 11.80 5.22 13.96
CA ASP A 288 10.90 5.94 13.06
C ASP A 288 11.29 7.42 12.96
N LEU A 289 11.02 8.05 11.81
CA LEU A 289 11.19 9.48 11.60
C LEU A 289 10.19 10.30 12.42
N ASP A 290 8.98 9.77 12.58
CA ASP A 290 7.88 10.42 13.28
C ASP A 290 7.87 9.98 14.77
N ARG A 291 8.12 10.93 15.66
CA ARG A 291 8.07 10.67 17.12
C ARG A 291 6.72 10.11 17.56
N ASP A 292 5.62 10.57 16.94
CA ASP A 292 4.27 10.14 17.29
C ASP A 292 3.94 8.72 16.79
N ALA A 293 4.79 8.16 15.93
CA ALA A 293 4.69 6.77 15.50
C ALA A 293 5.25 5.79 16.54
N LEU A 294 6.17 6.26 17.39
CA LEU A 294 6.78 5.42 18.42
C LEU A 294 5.74 5.01 19.45
N ALA A 295 5.67 3.72 19.74
CA ALA A 295 4.70 3.11 20.65
C ALA A 295 3.22 3.34 20.32
N ALA A 296 2.88 3.85 19.13
CA ALA A 296 1.49 4.16 18.76
C ALA A 296 0.61 2.91 18.59
N GLN A 297 1.19 1.78 18.20
CA GLN A 297 0.47 0.53 17.92
C GLN A 297 0.83 -0.61 18.87
N HIS A 298 2.01 -0.58 19.47
CA HIS A 298 2.50 -1.59 20.39
C HIS A 298 3.45 -0.96 21.43
N ARG A 299 3.48 -1.50 22.64
CA ARG A 299 4.46 -1.10 23.66
C ARG A 299 5.87 -1.42 23.18
N ILE A 300 6.80 -0.50 23.39
CA ILE A 300 8.21 -0.65 23.06
C ILE A 300 9.08 -0.38 24.29
N ASP A 301 10.28 -0.95 24.32
CA ASP A 301 11.27 -0.74 25.37
C ASP A 301 12.22 0.41 25.04
N LEU A 302 12.52 0.61 23.75
CA LEU A 302 13.37 1.70 23.27
C LEU A 302 12.80 2.31 21.98
N GLY A 303 12.60 3.62 21.95
CA GLY A 303 12.24 4.39 20.76
C GLY A 303 13.41 5.23 20.27
N VAL A 304 13.72 5.14 18.96
CA VAL A 304 14.75 5.94 18.30
C VAL A 304 14.09 6.81 17.23
N VAL A 305 14.10 8.13 17.44
CA VAL A 305 13.66 9.08 16.41
C VAL A 305 14.81 9.31 15.44
N GLY A 306 14.64 8.92 14.18
CA GLY A 306 15.66 9.08 13.15
C GLY A 306 15.30 8.37 11.84
N ASP A 307 16.00 8.74 10.77
CA ASP A 307 15.95 8.02 9.51
C ASP A 307 16.49 6.59 9.71
N THR A 308 15.83 5.62 9.10
CA THR A 308 16.16 4.19 9.30
C THR A 308 17.55 3.84 8.76
N GLY A 309 17.93 4.38 7.61
CA GLY A 309 19.24 4.15 6.99
C GLY A 309 20.36 4.87 7.76
N ALA A 310 20.13 6.13 8.13
CA ALA A 310 21.06 6.91 8.95
C ALA A 310 21.26 6.26 10.33
N THR A 311 20.18 5.78 10.95
CA THR A 311 20.24 5.07 12.24
C THR A 311 21.04 3.78 12.12
N ALA A 312 20.76 2.94 11.14
CA ALA A 312 21.49 1.69 10.92
C ALA A 312 22.99 1.94 10.67
N ALA A 313 23.32 2.93 9.83
CA ALA A 313 24.70 3.31 9.56
C ALA A 313 25.41 3.87 10.80
N ALA A 314 24.75 4.74 11.58
CA ALA A 314 25.32 5.30 12.81
C ALA A 314 25.60 4.22 13.87
N VAL A 315 24.72 3.22 14.00
CA VAL A 315 24.95 2.09 14.90
C VAL A 315 26.17 1.25 14.48
N VAL A 316 26.34 0.99 13.17
CA VAL A 316 27.54 0.30 12.67
C VAL A 316 28.82 1.07 13.04
N LEU A 317 28.82 2.39 12.82
CA LEU A 317 29.96 3.26 13.21
C LEU A 317 30.22 3.24 14.72
N GLU A 318 29.18 3.23 15.53
CA GLU A 318 29.30 3.16 16.99
C GLU A 318 29.90 1.80 17.45
N LEU A 319 29.48 0.70 16.80
CA LEU A 319 30.08 -0.63 17.05
C LEU A 319 31.56 -0.67 16.64
N ASP A 320 31.94 -0.04 15.52
CA ASP A 320 33.33 0.09 15.10
C ASP A 320 34.16 0.90 16.10
N ARG A 321 33.63 2.05 16.58
CA ARG A 321 34.27 2.88 17.61
C ARG A 321 34.52 2.10 18.92
N ARG A 322 33.63 1.17 19.27
CA ARG A 322 33.75 0.30 20.45
C ARG A 322 34.66 -0.93 20.21
N GLY A 323 35.20 -1.11 19.01
CA GLY A 323 36.04 -2.25 18.67
C GLY A 323 35.29 -3.59 18.60
N VAL A 324 33.96 -3.56 18.42
CA VAL A 324 33.15 -4.77 18.33
C VAL A 324 33.23 -5.36 16.92
N GLY A 325 33.69 -6.59 16.79
CA GLY A 325 33.73 -7.35 15.54
C GLY A 325 32.34 -7.91 15.13
N PRO A 326 32.22 -8.51 13.92
CA PRO A 326 31.02 -9.23 13.49
C PRO A 326 30.65 -10.35 14.46
N ARG A 327 29.34 -10.57 14.64
CA ARG A 327 28.79 -11.60 15.53
C ARG A 327 27.93 -12.55 14.71
N THR A 328 28.00 -13.84 15.01
CA THR A 328 27.13 -14.85 14.39
C THR A 328 25.67 -14.64 14.77
N GLY A 329 25.41 -14.32 16.06
CA GLY A 329 24.06 -14.08 16.57
C GLY A 329 23.08 -15.18 16.17
N TYR A 330 22.01 -14.81 15.48
CA TYR A 330 20.99 -15.73 14.96
C TYR A 330 21.32 -16.26 13.54
N ARG A 331 22.34 -15.69 12.85
CA ARG A 331 22.76 -16.08 11.49
C ARG A 331 23.70 -17.27 11.52
N THR A 332 23.15 -18.49 11.74
CA THR A 332 23.91 -19.74 11.68
C THR A 332 23.67 -20.47 10.35
N GLU A 333 24.59 -21.34 9.94
CA GLU A 333 24.40 -22.20 8.75
C GLU A 333 23.13 -23.05 8.85
N ALA A 334 22.82 -23.55 10.06
CA ALA A 334 21.62 -24.34 10.30
C ALA A 334 20.33 -23.51 10.02
N ILE A 335 20.29 -22.26 10.47
CA ILE A 335 19.15 -21.36 10.21
C ILE A 335 19.07 -20.98 8.73
N ALA A 336 20.19 -20.66 8.07
CA ALA A 336 20.20 -20.42 6.63
C ALA A 336 19.67 -21.62 5.84
N GLY A 337 20.13 -22.83 6.20
CA GLY A 337 19.63 -24.06 5.59
C GLY A 337 18.16 -24.34 5.86
N GLN A 338 17.65 -23.97 7.03
CA GLN A 338 16.21 -24.07 7.35
C GLN A 338 15.38 -23.09 6.51
N ILE A 339 15.79 -21.83 6.44
CA ILE A 339 15.13 -20.81 5.62
C ILE A 339 15.12 -21.20 4.14
N ALA A 340 16.25 -21.70 3.62
CA ALA A 340 16.35 -22.10 2.22
C ALA A 340 15.42 -23.27 1.85
N ARG A 341 15.07 -24.15 2.79
CA ARG A 341 14.20 -25.31 2.54
C ARG A 341 12.71 -25.03 2.79
N GLU A 342 12.38 -24.12 3.71
CA GLU A 342 11.04 -24.01 4.28
C GLU A 342 10.60 -22.54 4.42
N GLY A 343 11.44 -21.60 3.96
CA GLY A 343 11.19 -20.16 4.10
C GLY A 343 10.14 -19.60 3.14
N HIS A 344 9.80 -20.30 2.07
CA HIS A 344 8.80 -19.86 1.10
C HIS A 344 7.52 -20.68 1.22
N TRP A 345 6.37 -20.02 0.98
CA TRP A 345 5.07 -20.70 1.06
C TRP A 345 4.90 -21.84 0.04
N VAL A 346 5.59 -21.80 -1.09
CA VAL A 346 5.60 -22.88 -2.08
C VAL A 346 6.25 -24.16 -1.55
N ASP A 347 7.14 -24.04 -0.55
CA ASP A 347 7.82 -25.17 0.09
C ASP A 347 7.00 -25.76 1.26
N VAL A 348 5.96 -25.05 1.71
CA VAL A 348 5.07 -25.53 2.78
C VAL A 348 4.08 -26.54 2.19
N PRO A 349 4.13 -27.82 2.61
CA PRO A 349 3.22 -28.84 2.10
C PRO A 349 1.76 -28.46 2.30
N TYR A 350 0.94 -28.62 1.27
CA TYR A 350 -0.51 -28.48 1.37
C TYR A 350 -1.21 -29.57 0.55
N GLN A 351 -2.44 -29.89 0.94
CA GLN A 351 -3.34 -30.74 0.16
C GLN A 351 -4.29 -29.83 -0.60
N ALA A 352 -4.25 -29.90 -1.94
CA ALA A 352 -5.20 -29.14 -2.76
C ALA A 352 -6.63 -29.65 -2.50
N ARG A 353 -7.54 -28.71 -2.31
CA ARG A 353 -8.96 -28.97 -2.00
C ARG A 353 -9.86 -28.40 -3.09
N SER A 354 -9.56 -28.73 -4.33
CA SER A 354 -10.42 -28.36 -5.44
C SER A 354 -11.76 -29.07 -5.36
N GLU A 355 -12.85 -28.33 -5.59
CA GLU A 355 -14.22 -28.83 -5.68
C GLU A 355 -14.59 -28.95 -7.17
N GLU A 356 -15.67 -29.68 -7.47
CA GLU A 356 -16.16 -29.76 -8.86
C GLU A 356 -16.45 -28.35 -9.42
N GLY A 357 -15.79 -27.98 -10.51
CA GLY A 357 -15.92 -26.67 -11.14
C GLY A 357 -15.31 -25.50 -10.37
N ARG A 358 -14.47 -25.75 -9.35
CA ARG A 358 -13.77 -24.73 -8.55
C ARG A 358 -12.34 -25.13 -8.25
N ILE A 359 -11.42 -24.17 -8.39
CA ILE A 359 -9.99 -24.37 -8.14
C ILE A 359 -9.62 -23.97 -6.69
N ASP A 360 -8.72 -24.72 -6.08
CA ASP A 360 -8.09 -24.28 -4.81
C ASP A 360 -7.31 -22.98 -5.04
N PRO A 361 -7.51 -21.91 -4.23
CA PRO A 361 -6.88 -20.63 -4.44
C PRO A 361 -5.34 -20.64 -4.31
N ARG A 362 -4.76 -21.62 -3.59
CA ARG A 362 -3.30 -21.82 -3.52
C ARG A 362 -2.79 -22.38 -4.84
N THR A 363 -3.47 -23.41 -5.35
CA THR A 363 -3.16 -24.01 -6.65
C THR A 363 -3.24 -22.97 -7.77
N LEU A 364 -4.27 -22.11 -7.75
CA LEU A 364 -4.40 -21.00 -8.69
C LEU A 364 -3.19 -20.04 -8.59
N SER A 365 -2.86 -19.61 -7.38
CA SER A 365 -1.80 -18.62 -7.16
C SER A 365 -0.43 -19.15 -7.55
N ILE A 366 -0.13 -20.41 -7.23
CA ILE A 366 1.12 -21.09 -7.62
C ILE A 366 1.21 -21.23 -9.15
N ALA A 367 0.11 -21.64 -9.81
CA ALA A 367 0.08 -21.76 -11.27
C ALA A 367 0.25 -20.39 -11.96
N LEU A 368 -0.35 -19.34 -11.42
CA LEU A 368 -0.17 -17.98 -11.91
C LEU A 368 1.27 -17.50 -11.73
N ASP A 369 1.87 -17.71 -10.55
CA ASP A 369 3.24 -17.28 -10.27
C ASP A 369 4.24 -17.87 -11.27
N ALA A 370 4.05 -19.12 -11.64
CA ALA A 370 4.89 -19.82 -12.61
C ALA A 370 4.77 -19.25 -14.04
N LEU A 371 3.66 -18.59 -14.38
CA LEU A 371 3.44 -17.96 -15.71
C LEU A 371 3.91 -16.51 -15.74
N LEU A 372 3.86 -15.80 -14.61
CA LEU A 372 4.06 -14.36 -14.55
C LEU A 372 5.53 -13.97 -14.74
N PRO A 373 5.83 -12.85 -15.45
CA PRO A 373 7.19 -12.35 -15.56
C PRO A 373 7.70 -11.89 -14.17
N ALA A 374 9.02 -11.99 -13.97
CA ALA A 374 9.65 -11.54 -12.73
C ALA A 374 9.46 -10.02 -12.49
N ALA A 375 9.53 -9.21 -13.56
CA ALA A 375 9.28 -7.77 -13.50
C ALA A 375 7.78 -7.48 -13.39
N ARG A 376 7.28 -7.47 -12.15
CA ARG A 376 5.85 -7.26 -11.86
C ARG A 376 5.62 -6.45 -10.59
N THR A 377 4.41 -5.89 -10.48
CA THR A 377 3.86 -5.31 -9.25
C THR A 377 2.56 -6.04 -8.91
N VAL A 378 2.40 -6.48 -7.67
CA VAL A 378 1.20 -7.15 -7.16
C VAL A 378 0.44 -6.20 -6.26
N ALA A 379 -0.80 -5.89 -6.63
CA ALA A 379 -1.74 -5.10 -5.84
C ALA A 379 -2.85 -6.01 -5.30
N VAL A 380 -3.09 -5.99 -4.00
CA VAL A 380 -4.02 -6.91 -3.33
C VAL A 380 -5.13 -6.13 -2.64
N ASP A 381 -6.38 -6.52 -2.91
CA ASP A 381 -7.58 -6.03 -2.21
C ASP A 381 -7.80 -6.75 -0.88
N SER A 382 -8.73 -6.25 -0.07
CA SER A 382 -9.17 -6.90 1.16
C SER A 382 -10.12 -8.06 0.89
N GLY A 383 -10.16 -9.05 1.78
CA GLY A 383 -11.08 -10.17 1.74
C GLY A 383 -10.47 -11.50 2.19
N ASN A 384 -11.29 -12.54 2.21
CA ASN A 384 -10.87 -13.89 2.60
C ASN A 384 -9.69 -14.41 1.75
N PHE A 385 -9.63 -14.05 0.47
CA PHE A 385 -8.62 -14.50 -0.50
C PHE A 385 -7.25 -13.83 -0.32
N MET A 386 -7.15 -12.65 0.34
CA MET A 386 -6.01 -11.72 0.28
C MET A 386 -4.65 -12.33 0.64
N GLY A 387 -4.62 -13.37 1.43
CA GLY A 387 -3.39 -14.06 1.80
C GLY A 387 -2.82 -14.92 0.67
N TYR A 388 -3.65 -15.52 -0.18
CA TYR A 388 -3.15 -16.38 -1.25
C TYR A 388 -2.24 -15.63 -2.25
N PRO A 389 -2.64 -14.49 -2.85
CA PRO A 389 -1.71 -13.72 -3.67
C PRO A 389 -0.53 -13.16 -2.87
N THR A 390 -0.75 -12.78 -1.61
CA THR A 390 0.33 -12.24 -0.76
C THR A 390 1.39 -13.29 -0.43
N MET A 391 1.03 -14.55 -0.29
CA MET A 391 1.93 -15.65 0.07
C MET A 391 2.59 -16.29 -1.14
N PHE A 392 1.86 -16.44 -2.25
CA PHE A 392 2.28 -17.28 -3.37
C PHE A 392 2.70 -16.51 -4.63
N LEU A 393 2.35 -15.22 -4.79
CA LEU A 393 2.87 -14.42 -5.89
C LEU A 393 4.16 -13.73 -5.47
N ASP A 394 5.25 -14.06 -6.13
CA ASP A 394 6.56 -13.45 -5.85
C ASP A 394 6.65 -11.99 -6.34
N VAL A 395 7.50 -11.19 -5.72
CA VAL A 395 7.72 -9.78 -6.06
C VAL A 395 9.21 -9.47 -6.16
N PRO A 396 9.64 -8.62 -7.12
CA PRO A 396 11.06 -8.41 -7.39
C PRO A 396 11.77 -7.49 -6.38
N ASP A 397 11.03 -6.59 -5.75
CA ASP A 397 11.57 -5.53 -4.89
C ASP A 397 10.49 -4.96 -3.96
N ALA A 398 10.85 -3.98 -3.12
CA ALA A 398 9.95 -3.33 -2.17
C ALA A 398 8.84 -2.48 -2.83
N GLU A 399 8.98 -2.08 -4.09
CA GLU A 399 7.96 -1.40 -4.88
C GLU A 399 7.03 -2.39 -5.60
N GLY A 400 7.39 -3.68 -5.60
CA GLY A 400 6.66 -4.76 -6.25
C GLY A 400 5.38 -5.21 -5.54
N PHE A 401 5.10 -4.70 -4.33
CA PHE A 401 3.91 -5.07 -3.57
C PHE A 401 3.15 -3.85 -3.05
N VAL A 402 1.86 -3.77 -3.39
CA VAL A 402 0.97 -2.68 -2.93
C VAL A 402 -0.25 -3.26 -2.22
N PHE A 403 -0.40 -2.89 -0.95
CA PHE A 403 -1.42 -3.43 -0.08
C PHE A 403 -2.18 -2.28 0.60
N THR A 404 -3.41 -2.02 0.15
CA THR A 404 -4.27 -0.92 0.62
C THR A 404 -5.18 -1.41 1.74
N GLN A 405 -4.61 -1.60 2.93
CA GLN A 405 -5.27 -2.24 4.07
C GLN A 405 -5.22 -1.41 5.37
N ALA A 406 -4.92 -0.13 5.28
CA ALA A 406 -4.88 0.70 6.49
C ALA A 406 -6.27 0.97 7.06
N SER A 407 -7.29 1.01 6.20
CA SER A 407 -8.72 1.11 6.57
C SER A 407 -9.48 -0.20 6.46
N GLN A 408 -8.86 -1.26 5.92
CA GLN A 408 -9.44 -2.58 5.68
C GLN A 408 -10.69 -2.56 4.79
N ALA A 409 -10.84 -1.54 3.95
CA ALA A 409 -11.93 -1.45 2.99
C ALA A 409 -11.73 -2.43 1.84
N ILE A 410 -12.79 -3.14 1.43
CA ILE A 410 -12.84 -3.91 0.19
C ILE A 410 -13.16 -2.99 -1.00
N GLY A 411 -12.86 -3.43 -2.22
CA GLY A 411 -13.16 -2.68 -3.45
C GLY A 411 -12.11 -1.64 -3.84
N LEU A 412 -10.97 -1.58 -3.14
CA LEU A 412 -9.88 -0.66 -3.46
C LEU A 412 -8.85 -1.27 -4.43
N GLY A 413 -8.82 -2.60 -4.57
CA GLY A 413 -7.73 -3.31 -5.24
C GLY A 413 -7.57 -3.00 -6.72
N LEU A 414 -8.65 -2.87 -7.49
CA LEU A 414 -8.57 -2.51 -8.92
C LEU A 414 -7.97 -1.11 -9.11
N ALA A 415 -8.46 -0.13 -8.36
CA ALA A 415 -7.95 1.24 -8.40
C ALA A 415 -6.49 1.30 -7.93
N THR A 416 -6.12 0.54 -6.89
CA THR A 416 -4.73 0.36 -6.44
C THR A 416 -3.83 -0.12 -7.58
N ALA A 417 -4.26 -1.16 -8.30
CA ALA A 417 -3.51 -1.71 -9.42
C ALA A 417 -3.39 -0.72 -10.58
N ILE A 418 -4.44 0.03 -10.90
CA ILE A 418 -4.39 1.07 -11.93
C ILE A 418 -3.39 2.15 -11.55
N GLY A 419 -3.42 2.64 -10.30
CA GLY A 419 -2.44 3.62 -9.79
C GLY A 419 -1.01 3.10 -9.85
N ALA A 420 -0.78 1.85 -9.48
CA ALA A 420 0.51 1.18 -9.57
C ALA A 420 1.00 1.00 -11.02
N ALA A 421 0.11 0.61 -11.95
CA ALA A 421 0.44 0.47 -13.36
C ALA A 421 0.79 1.81 -14.03
N VAL A 422 0.13 2.90 -13.62
CA VAL A 422 0.49 4.26 -14.06
C VAL A 422 1.85 4.68 -13.51
N ALA A 423 2.18 4.27 -12.28
CA ALA A 423 3.45 4.55 -11.62
C ALA A 423 4.63 3.77 -12.23
N ARG A 424 4.40 2.51 -12.62
CA ARG A 424 5.43 1.58 -13.12
C ARG A 424 5.01 0.94 -14.44
N PRO A 425 4.98 1.71 -15.54
CA PRO A 425 4.63 1.19 -16.86
C PRO A 425 5.70 0.24 -17.46
N ASP A 426 6.83 0.11 -16.79
CA ASP A 426 7.96 -0.75 -17.16
C ASP A 426 7.79 -2.22 -16.71
N ARG A 427 6.72 -2.54 -15.97
CA ARG A 427 6.45 -3.89 -15.45
C ARG A 427 4.95 -4.23 -15.49
N LEU A 428 4.67 -5.54 -15.57
CA LEU A 428 3.29 -6.03 -15.48
C LEU A 428 2.71 -5.71 -14.09
N THR A 429 1.50 -5.17 -14.04
CA THR A 429 0.75 -5.06 -12.79
C THR A 429 -0.28 -6.18 -12.67
N VAL A 430 -0.32 -6.84 -11.52
CA VAL A 430 -1.29 -7.88 -11.16
C VAL A 430 -2.20 -7.34 -10.08
N ALA A 431 -3.51 -7.25 -10.38
CA ALA A 431 -4.55 -6.94 -9.40
C ALA A 431 -5.13 -8.25 -8.87
N ALA A 432 -5.02 -8.53 -7.59
CA ALA A 432 -5.66 -9.66 -6.94
C ALA A 432 -6.88 -9.17 -6.13
N LEU A 433 -8.07 -9.60 -6.51
CA LEU A 433 -9.36 -9.10 -6.04
C LEU A 433 -10.25 -10.26 -5.59
N GLY A 434 -11.16 -10.00 -4.64
CA GLY A 434 -12.36 -10.83 -4.45
C GLY A 434 -13.46 -10.36 -5.42
N ASP A 435 -14.45 -11.22 -5.68
CA ASP A 435 -15.56 -10.89 -6.58
C ASP A 435 -16.38 -9.69 -6.09
N GLY A 436 -16.68 -9.63 -4.79
CA GLY A 436 -17.39 -8.49 -4.21
C GLY A 436 -16.64 -7.18 -4.38
N GLY A 437 -15.33 -7.15 -4.04
CA GLY A 437 -14.46 -5.98 -4.22
C GLY A 437 -14.28 -5.60 -5.69
N ALA A 438 -14.14 -6.58 -6.59
CA ALA A 438 -14.03 -6.36 -8.02
C ALA A 438 -15.28 -5.67 -8.58
N LEU A 439 -16.48 -6.12 -8.17
CA LEU A 439 -17.74 -5.53 -8.62
C LEU A 439 -17.96 -4.11 -8.07
N MET A 440 -17.48 -3.79 -6.86
CA MET A 440 -17.54 -2.42 -6.32
C MET A 440 -16.74 -1.41 -7.15
N GLY A 441 -15.61 -1.82 -7.71
CA GLY A 441 -14.74 -0.96 -8.53
C GLY A 441 -14.84 -1.20 -10.03
N VAL A 442 -15.78 -2.01 -10.51
CA VAL A 442 -15.81 -2.57 -11.88
C VAL A 442 -15.79 -1.52 -12.98
N ALA A 443 -16.35 -0.33 -12.74
CA ALA A 443 -16.38 0.75 -13.73
C ALA A 443 -14.97 1.22 -14.15
N ASP A 444 -13.97 1.08 -13.29
CA ASP A 444 -12.59 1.45 -13.59
C ASP A 444 -11.84 0.43 -14.48
N LEU A 445 -12.48 -0.70 -14.85
CA LEU A 445 -12.01 -1.52 -15.98
C LEU A 445 -11.98 -0.70 -17.28
N GLU A 446 -12.94 0.23 -17.46
CA GLU A 446 -12.89 1.19 -18.56
C GLU A 446 -11.66 2.10 -18.48
N THR A 447 -11.33 2.60 -17.29
CA THR A 447 -10.13 3.40 -17.09
C THR A 447 -8.87 2.62 -17.47
N ALA A 448 -8.73 1.39 -17.00
CA ALA A 448 -7.60 0.52 -17.34
C ALA A 448 -7.52 0.26 -18.86
N ARG A 449 -8.67 -0.04 -19.50
CA ARG A 449 -8.76 -0.28 -20.94
C ARG A 449 -8.44 0.96 -21.78
N ARG A 450 -8.98 2.11 -21.41
CA ARG A 450 -8.75 3.39 -22.10
C ARG A 450 -7.30 3.84 -22.02
N LEU A 451 -6.63 3.55 -20.91
CA LEU A 451 -5.21 3.85 -20.71
C LEU A 451 -4.28 2.81 -21.31
N ASN A 452 -4.80 1.72 -21.81
CA ASN A 452 -4.02 0.60 -22.39
C ASN A 452 -2.98 0.05 -21.40
N LEU A 453 -3.38 -0.16 -20.13
CA LEU A 453 -2.47 -0.59 -19.10
C LEU A 453 -2.06 -2.05 -19.29
N ASP A 454 -0.78 -2.33 -19.02
CA ASP A 454 -0.26 -3.69 -18.87
C ASP A 454 -0.71 -4.25 -17.51
N LEU A 455 -1.95 -4.78 -17.48
CA LEU A 455 -2.67 -5.12 -16.27
C LEU A 455 -3.35 -6.49 -16.38
N LEU A 456 -2.99 -7.39 -15.47
CA LEU A 456 -3.69 -8.65 -15.23
C LEU A 456 -4.57 -8.51 -13.98
N VAL A 457 -5.87 -8.68 -14.13
CA VAL A 457 -6.82 -8.69 -13.00
C VAL A 457 -7.20 -10.12 -12.71
N VAL A 458 -6.93 -10.60 -11.51
CA VAL A 458 -7.27 -11.95 -11.03
C VAL A 458 -8.34 -11.82 -9.96
N VAL A 459 -9.53 -12.30 -10.24
CA VAL A 459 -10.66 -12.31 -9.31
C VAL A 459 -10.77 -13.70 -8.70
N TYR A 460 -10.52 -13.79 -7.39
CA TYR A 460 -10.76 -14.99 -6.57
C TYR A 460 -12.25 -15.01 -6.21
N ASN A 461 -13.03 -15.63 -7.10
CA ASN A 461 -14.49 -15.57 -7.07
C ASN A 461 -15.07 -16.76 -6.30
N ASP A 462 -15.44 -16.53 -5.05
CA ASP A 462 -16.18 -17.47 -4.18
C ASP A 462 -17.68 -17.17 -4.13
N GLU A 463 -18.17 -16.17 -4.90
CA GLU A 463 -19.57 -15.72 -4.96
C GLU A 463 -20.11 -15.32 -3.58
N ALA A 464 -19.25 -14.70 -2.76
CA ALA A 464 -19.61 -14.33 -1.39
C ALA A 464 -18.73 -13.21 -0.84
N TYR A 465 -19.17 -12.59 0.24
CA TYR A 465 -18.26 -11.99 1.19
C TYR A 465 -17.72 -13.09 2.10
N GLY A 466 -16.71 -13.82 1.60
CA GLY A 466 -16.22 -15.06 2.22
C GLY A 466 -15.71 -14.87 3.64
N ALA A 467 -15.23 -13.68 3.99
CA ALA A 467 -14.81 -13.37 5.36
C ALA A 467 -15.97 -13.49 6.35
N GLU A 468 -17.09 -12.91 6.01
CA GLU A 468 -18.33 -12.94 6.81
C GLU A 468 -18.94 -14.33 6.84
N VAL A 469 -18.91 -15.05 5.71
CA VAL A 469 -19.38 -16.45 5.64
C VAL A 469 -18.64 -17.32 6.66
N HIS A 470 -17.32 -17.24 6.66
CA HIS A 470 -16.49 -18.07 7.54
C HIS A 470 -16.47 -17.62 8.99
N HIS A 471 -16.72 -16.34 9.26
CA HIS A 471 -16.76 -15.82 10.61
C HIS A 471 -18.11 -16.09 11.29
N PHE A 472 -19.22 -15.79 10.60
CA PHE A 472 -20.56 -15.85 11.19
C PHE A 472 -21.28 -17.19 10.96
N GLY A 473 -20.95 -17.91 9.89
CA GLY A 473 -21.57 -19.20 9.57
C GLY A 473 -21.47 -20.24 10.69
N PRO A 474 -20.30 -20.46 11.30
CA PRO A 474 -20.15 -21.40 12.42
C PRO A 474 -20.99 -21.03 13.64
N GLY A 475 -21.37 -19.77 13.82
CA GLY A 475 -22.28 -19.29 14.87
C GLY A 475 -23.76 -19.49 14.56
N GLY A 476 -24.11 -20.06 13.40
CA GLY A 476 -25.49 -20.31 12.98
C GLY A 476 -26.25 -19.07 12.50
N HIS A 477 -25.56 -17.99 12.16
CA HIS A 477 -26.19 -16.81 11.58
C HIS A 477 -26.63 -17.06 10.13
N SER A 478 -27.73 -16.39 9.67
CA SER A 478 -28.10 -16.40 8.25
C SER A 478 -27.02 -15.79 7.39
N LEU A 479 -26.69 -16.44 6.29
CA LEU A 479 -25.70 -16.00 5.30
C LEU A 479 -26.33 -15.41 4.03
N ASP A 480 -27.66 -15.26 4.00
CA ASP A 480 -28.42 -14.81 2.82
C ASP A 480 -27.97 -13.42 2.29
N HIS A 481 -27.39 -12.60 3.17
CA HIS A 481 -26.93 -11.25 2.82
C HIS A 481 -25.47 -11.18 2.34
N VAL A 482 -24.74 -12.28 2.44
CA VAL A 482 -23.29 -12.34 2.14
C VAL A 482 -22.94 -13.42 1.12
N GLN A 483 -23.91 -14.17 0.64
CA GLN A 483 -23.81 -15.13 -0.47
C GLN A 483 -24.58 -14.60 -1.67
N PHE A 484 -23.99 -14.66 -2.84
CA PHE A 484 -24.54 -14.07 -4.04
C PHE A 484 -24.75 -15.12 -5.13
N PRO A 485 -25.70 -14.90 -6.05
CA PRO A 485 -25.85 -15.75 -7.23
C PRO A 485 -24.59 -15.66 -8.12
N PRO A 486 -24.32 -16.70 -8.92
CA PRO A 486 -23.19 -16.69 -9.85
C PRO A 486 -23.23 -15.48 -10.78
N THR A 487 -22.12 -14.73 -10.82
CA THR A 487 -21.92 -13.61 -11.74
C THR A 487 -20.77 -13.96 -12.67
N ASP A 488 -20.96 -13.76 -13.98
CA ASP A 488 -19.91 -13.94 -15.00
C ASP A 488 -19.10 -12.64 -15.11
N ILE A 489 -18.03 -12.56 -14.31
CA ILE A 489 -17.14 -11.39 -14.31
C ILE A 489 -16.31 -11.33 -15.60
N ALA A 490 -16.03 -12.47 -16.23
CA ALA A 490 -15.33 -12.50 -17.50
C ALA A 490 -16.16 -11.85 -18.62
N GLU A 491 -17.49 -12.11 -18.68
CA GLU A 491 -18.38 -11.43 -19.63
C GLU A 491 -18.49 -9.92 -19.37
N ILE A 492 -18.57 -9.52 -18.11
CA ILE A 492 -18.56 -8.10 -17.72
C ILE A 492 -17.27 -7.44 -18.23
N ALA A 493 -16.12 -8.06 -18.03
CA ALA A 493 -14.82 -7.55 -18.47
C ALA A 493 -14.73 -7.42 -20.00
N ARG A 494 -15.25 -8.42 -20.76
CA ARG A 494 -15.35 -8.34 -22.23
C ARG A 494 -16.23 -7.17 -22.66
N GLY A 495 -17.31 -6.88 -21.94
CA GLY A 495 -18.16 -5.70 -22.16
C GLY A 495 -17.42 -4.38 -22.03
N PHE A 496 -16.38 -4.30 -21.19
CA PHE A 496 -15.46 -3.16 -21.10
C PHE A 496 -14.32 -3.18 -22.14
N GLY A 497 -14.26 -4.22 -23.00
CA GLY A 497 -13.22 -4.36 -24.03
C GLY A 497 -11.91 -4.96 -23.53
N CYS A 498 -11.90 -5.59 -22.36
CA CYS A 498 -10.78 -6.38 -21.85
C CYS A 498 -10.73 -7.77 -22.48
N SER A 499 -9.57 -8.40 -22.49
CA SER A 499 -9.48 -9.86 -22.63
C SER A 499 -9.96 -10.51 -21.34
N ALA A 500 -10.62 -11.67 -21.41
CA ALA A 500 -11.07 -12.33 -20.19
C ALA A 500 -11.22 -13.83 -20.34
N VAL A 501 -10.99 -14.57 -19.24
CA VAL A 501 -11.14 -16.02 -19.14
C VAL A 501 -11.74 -16.40 -17.78
N SER A 502 -12.60 -17.43 -17.77
CA SER A 502 -13.04 -18.08 -16.53
C SER A 502 -12.15 -19.28 -16.25
N VAL A 503 -11.64 -19.38 -15.00
CA VAL A 503 -10.69 -20.42 -14.59
C VAL A 503 -11.32 -21.28 -13.50
N ARG A 504 -11.29 -22.61 -13.69
CA ARG A 504 -11.79 -23.62 -12.75
C ARG A 504 -10.74 -24.69 -12.44
N VAL A 505 -9.78 -24.85 -13.35
CA VAL A 505 -8.64 -25.77 -13.23
C VAL A 505 -7.38 -25.07 -13.78
N PRO A 506 -6.16 -25.51 -13.41
CA PRO A 506 -4.92 -24.87 -13.90
C PRO A 506 -4.81 -24.78 -15.43
N GLY A 507 -5.35 -25.76 -16.17
CA GLY A 507 -5.32 -25.77 -17.63
C GLY A 507 -6.08 -24.60 -18.27
N ASP A 508 -7.05 -24.02 -17.58
CA ASP A 508 -7.82 -22.86 -18.07
C ASP A 508 -6.98 -21.57 -18.12
N LEU A 509 -5.74 -21.60 -17.64
CA LEU A 509 -4.81 -20.47 -17.68
C LEU A 509 -4.08 -20.33 -19.03
N GLU A 510 -4.25 -21.25 -19.98
CA GLU A 510 -3.63 -21.16 -21.32
C GLU A 510 -3.88 -19.79 -22.00
N PRO A 511 -5.10 -19.21 -22.02
CA PRO A 511 -5.32 -17.89 -22.61
C PRO A 511 -4.56 -16.76 -21.89
N VAL A 512 -4.22 -16.92 -20.60
CA VAL A 512 -3.37 -15.97 -19.86
C VAL A 512 -1.92 -16.08 -20.35
N ALA A 513 -1.41 -17.29 -20.55
CA ALA A 513 -0.07 -17.53 -21.10
C ALA A 513 0.06 -16.93 -22.51
N ASP A 514 -0.95 -17.12 -23.36
CA ASP A 514 -1.00 -16.52 -24.71
C ASP A 514 -1.02 -14.99 -24.67
N TRP A 515 -1.82 -14.42 -23.76
CA TRP A 515 -1.86 -12.97 -23.57
C TRP A 515 -0.52 -12.42 -23.08
N LEU A 516 0.17 -13.12 -22.15
CA LEU A 516 1.49 -12.74 -21.66
C LEU A 516 2.56 -12.79 -22.76
N ALA A 517 2.46 -13.74 -23.68
CA ALA A 517 3.36 -13.86 -24.83
C ALA A 517 3.05 -12.85 -25.94
N GLY A 518 1.85 -12.28 -25.95
CA GLY A 518 1.35 -11.35 -26.96
C GLY A 518 1.68 -9.88 -26.68
N PRO A 519 1.09 -8.95 -27.45
CA PRO A 519 1.37 -7.50 -27.33
C PRO A 519 0.77 -6.86 -26.09
N ARG A 520 -0.09 -7.54 -25.34
CA ARG A 520 -0.79 -7.05 -24.14
C ARG A 520 -1.45 -5.68 -24.34
N ASP A 521 -2.09 -5.51 -25.50
CA ASP A 521 -2.70 -4.25 -25.95
C ASP A 521 -4.00 -3.88 -25.21
N ARG A 522 -4.42 -4.72 -24.27
CA ARG A 522 -5.58 -4.54 -23.41
C ARG A 522 -5.42 -5.33 -22.11
N PRO A 523 -6.05 -4.91 -21.00
CA PRO A 523 -6.03 -5.68 -19.76
C PRO A 523 -6.60 -7.08 -19.94
N MET A 524 -6.06 -8.05 -19.18
CA MET A 524 -6.59 -9.40 -19.04
C MET A 524 -7.30 -9.54 -17.70
N VAL A 525 -8.51 -10.13 -17.71
CA VAL A 525 -9.28 -10.44 -16.50
C VAL A 525 -9.46 -11.95 -16.38
N VAL A 526 -9.06 -12.50 -15.25
CA VAL A 526 -9.24 -13.89 -14.85
C VAL A 526 -10.37 -13.95 -13.82
N ASP A 527 -11.50 -14.53 -14.19
CA ASP A 527 -12.59 -14.86 -13.26
C ASP A 527 -12.37 -16.30 -12.75
N ALA A 528 -11.59 -16.43 -11.67
CA ALA A 528 -11.25 -17.72 -11.11
C ALA A 528 -12.31 -18.16 -10.09
N LYS A 529 -13.05 -19.22 -10.42
CA LYS A 529 -14.04 -19.82 -9.50
C LYS A 529 -13.30 -20.64 -8.46
N VAL A 530 -13.08 -20.01 -7.28
CA VAL A 530 -12.35 -20.64 -6.18
C VAL A 530 -13.26 -21.41 -5.22
N THR A 531 -12.66 -22.35 -4.48
CA THR A 531 -13.37 -23.16 -3.47
C THR A 531 -13.91 -22.30 -2.34
N ARG A 532 -15.03 -22.73 -1.74
CA ARG A 532 -15.78 -22.00 -0.70
C ARG A 532 -15.68 -22.62 0.68
N GLY A 533 -15.24 -23.87 0.75
CA GLY A 533 -15.46 -24.74 1.91
C GLY A 533 -14.62 -24.40 3.15
N GLU A 534 -13.57 -23.61 3.05
CA GLU A 534 -12.67 -23.39 4.16
C GLU A 534 -12.30 -21.93 4.40
N PRO A 535 -12.25 -21.53 5.69
CA PRO A 535 -11.72 -20.23 6.05
C PRO A 535 -10.21 -20.18 5.77
N SER A 536 -9.76 -19.05 5.31
CA SER A 536 -8.33 -18.75 5.32
C SER A 536 -7.86 -18.59 6.76
N TRP A 537 -6.75 -19.24 7.11
CA TRP A 537 -6.26 -19.27 8.50
C TRP A 537 -5.91 -17.87 9.07
N TRP A 538 -5.47 -16.94 8.24
CA TRP A 538 -5.21 -15.55 8.66
C TRP A 538 -6.50 -14.84 9.09
N LEU A 539 -7.65 -15.21 8.51
CA LEU A 539 -8.94 -14.62 8.83
C LEU A 539 -9.41 -15.05 10.21
N ALA A 540 -9.26 -16.33 10.54
CA ALA A 540 -9.58 -16.85 11.87
C ALA A 540 -8.80 -16.13 12.99
N GLU A 541 -7.64 -15.56 12.69
CA GLU A 541 -6.87 -14.74 13.62
C GLU A 541 -7.28 -13.27 13.60
N ALA A 542 -7.72 -12.75 12.46
CA ALA A 542 -8.18 -11.37 12.31
C ALA A 542 -9.38 -11.05 13.20
N PHE A 543 -10.34 -11.97 13.26
CA PHE A 543 -11.60 -11.78 14.01
C PHE A 543 -11.52 -12.17 15.50
N ARG A 544 -10.38 -12.59 16.01
CA ARG A 544 -10.23 -12.94 17.44
C ARG A 544 -10.27 -11.76 18.41
N GLY A 545 -10.96 -10.74 18.15
CA GLY A 545 -11.08 -9.57 19.04
C GLY A 545 -12.30 -8.71 18.73
N HIS A 546 -13.17 -9.23 17.87
CA HIS A 546 -14.43 -8.57 17.52
C HIS A 546 -15.60 -9.27 18.15
#